data_78a5c2237219fcfcebda1ab82ad875f7
#
_entry.id   78a5c2237219fcfcebda1ab82ad875f7
#
_cell.length_a   1.000
_cell.length_b   1.000
_cell.length_c   1.000
_cell.angle_alpha   90.00
_cell.angle_beta   90.00
_cell.angle_gamma   90.00
#
_symmetry.space_group_name_H-M   'P 1'
#
loop_
_entity.id
_entity.type
_entity.pdbx_description
1 polymer ?
#
loop_
_entity_poly.entity_id
_entity_poly.type
_entity_poly.pdbx_seq_one_letter_code
_entity_poly.pdbx_strand_id
1 'polypeptide(L)'
;MKQYFIEQRHLPSLTLFFAGWGMDERPFLHYHPADRDLLVCYDYRSLDFDFSLPEGYEDIRVVGWSMGVWAASQVLGRSCLPITESVAVNGTMTPVDDSRGIPNAIYEGTLKGLNDVTLRRFFRRMCGSAVLLEDFLTRSPGRSTDEVKEELLLI
;
A
#
# COMPACT_ATOMS: atom_id res chain seq x y z
N MET A 1 0.59 10.15 4.88
CA MET A 1 0.13 9.28 3.76
C MET A 1 -1.07 9.87 3.08
N LYS A 2 -1.41 9.38 1.88
CA LYS A 2 -2.67 9.70 1.20
C LYS A 2 -3.71 8.62 1.47
N GLN A 3 -4.96 9.02 1.55
CA GLN A 3 -6.11 8.17 1.76
C GLN A 3 -7.16 8.50 0.71
N TYR A 4 -7.64 7.49 -0.01
CA TYR A 4 -8.57 7.67 -1.13
C TYR A 4 -9.67 6.61 -1.10
N PHE A 5 -10.94 7.04 -1.03
CA PHE A 5 -12.06 6.11 -1.16
C PHE A 5 -12.23 5.66 -2.62
N ILE A 6 -12.07 4.37 -2.86
CA ILE A 6 -12.46 3.73 -4.13
C ILE A 6 -13.97 3.55 -4.14
N GLU A 7 -14.53 3.15 -2.99
CA GLU A 7 -15.96 2.97 -2.81
C GLU A 7 -16.38 3.58 -1.47
N GLN A 8 -17.37 4.48 -1.50
CA GLN A 8 -17.93 5.12 -0.31
C GLN A 8 -19.45 5.21 -0.44
N ARG A 9 -20.14 4.17 -0.03
CA ARG A 9 -21.60 4.07 -0.03
C ARG A 9 -22.20 4.26 1.36
N HIS A 10 -21.36 4.55 2.35
CA HIS A 10 -21.72 4.65 3.76
C HIS A 10 -22.30 3.35 4.32
N LEU A 11 -21.70 2.23 3.94
CA LEU A 11 -22.01 0.92 4.51
C LEU A 11 -21.43 0.82 5.94
N PRO A 12 -21.96 -0.08 6.79
CA PRO A 12 -21.43 -0.25 8.16
C PRO A 12 -20.02 -0.85 8.18
N SER A 13 -19.58 -1.51 7.10
CA SER A 13 -18.32 -2.21 6.99
C SER A 13 -17.35 -1.50 6.06
N LEU A 14 -16.06 -1.47 6.44
CA LEU A 14 -14.97 -0.85 5.69
C LEU A 14 -13.82 -1.83 5.48
N THR A 15 -13.19 -1.81 4.31
CA THR A 15 -11.84 -2.31 4.11
C THR A 15 -10.87 -1.12 4.10
N LEU A 16 -9.90 -1.11 5.03
CA LEU A 16 -8.72 -0.29 4.99
C LEU A 16 -7.62 -1.06 4.26
N PHE A 17 -7.29 -0.65 3.04
CA PHE A 17 -6.26 -1.27 2.24
C PHE A 17 -5.00 -0.41 2.22
N PHE A 18 -3.93 -0.89 2.84
CA PHE A 18 -2.62 -0.26 2.78
C PHE A 18 -1.83 -0.85 1.61
N ALA A 19 -1.64 -0.05 0.58
CA ALA A 19 -1.03 -0.46 -0.68
C ALA A 19 0.48 -0.70 -0.55
N GLY A 20 1.06 -1.36 -1.53
CA GLY A 20 2.51 -1.56 -1.62
C GLY A 20 3.26 -0.28 -2.01
N TRP A 21 4.58 -0.33 -1.88
CA TRP A 21 5.47 0.76 -2.28
C TRP A 21 5.26 1.19 -3.73
N GLY A 22 5.27 2.50 -3.95
CA GLY A 22 5.14 3.10 -5.28
C GLY A 22 3.73 3.09 -5.85
N MET A 23 2.73 2.59 -5.11
CA MET A 23 1.34 2.59 -5.55
C MET A 23 0.66 3.95 -5.29
N ASP A 24 -0.45 4.16 -6.00
CA ASP A 24 -1.50 5.14 -5.74
C ASP A 24 -2.87 4.45 -5.85
N GLU A 25 -3.96 5.22 -5.96
CA GLU A 25 -5.32 4.69 -6.07
C GLU A 25 -5.62 4.01 -7.43
N ARG A 26 -4.91 4.37 -8.50
CA ARG A 26 -5.24 3.99 -9.89
C ARG A 26 -5.33 2.49 -10.14
N PRO A 27 -4.39 1.66 -9.65
CA PRO A 27 -4.47 0.20 -9.83
C PRO A 27 -5.73 -0.42 -9.24
N PHE A 28 -6.40 0.27 -8.31
CA PHE A 28 -7.51 -0.26 -7.52
C PHE A 28 -8.87 0.30 -7.93
N LEU A 29 -8.95 1.33 -8.81
CA LEU A 29 -10.18 2.02 -9.22
C LEU A 29 -11.26 1.12 -9.83
N HIS A 30 -10.90 -0.07 -10.27
CA HIS A 30 -11.83 -1.04 -10.87
C HIS A 30 -12.42 -2.03 -9.85
N TYR A 31 -11.97 -1.98 -8.59
CA TYR A 31 -12.40 -2.92 -7.56
C TYR A 31 -13.50 -2.30 -6.70
N HIS A 32 -14.71 -2.83 -6.83
CA HIS A 32 -15.90 -2.36 -6.13
C HIS A 32 -16.49 -3.49 -5.28
N PRO A 33 -16.10 -3.62 -4.00
CA PRO A 33 -16.64 -4.65 -3.12
C PRO A 33 -18.13 -4.43 -2.91
N ALA A 34 -18.93 -5.52 -2.91
CA ALA A 34 -20.38 -5.41 -2.84
C ALA A 34 -20.90 -5.11 -1.43
N ASP A 35 -20.19 -5.52 -0.39
CA ASP A 35 -20.63 -5.60 1.00
C ASP A 35 -19.98 -4.58 1.95
N ARG A 36 -19.02 -3.81 1.48
CA ARG A 36 -18.26 -2.85 2.29
C ARG A 36 -17.73 -1.68 1.47
N ASP A 37 -17.38 -0.61 2.14
CA ASP A 37 -16.64 0.50 1.56
C ASP A 37 -15.15 0.15 1.46
N LEU A 38 -14.41 0.84 0.60
CA LEU A 38 -12.98 0.61 0.37
C LEU A 38 -12.21 1.92 0.43
N LEU A 39 -11.32 2.03 1.42
CA LEU A 39 -10.37 3.13 1.57
C LEU A 39 -8.95 2.63 1.32
N VAL A 40 -8.29 3.16 0.30
CA VAL A 40 -6.91 2.85 -0.06
C VAL A 40 -5.97 3.86 0.56
N CYS A 41 -4.94 3.37 1.27
CA CYS A 41 -3.89 4.16 1.91
C CYS A 41 -2.57 3.92 1.16
N TYR A 42 -1.89 4.98 0.78
CA TYR A 42 -0.65 4.94 0.00
C TYR A 42 0.20 6.20 0.23
N ASP A 43 1.37 6.30 -0.42
CA ASP A 43 2.31 7.42 -0.29
C ASP A 43 2.79 7.62 1.16
N TYR A 44 3.62 6.70 1.62
CA TYR A 44 4.11 6.68 3.00
C TYR A 44 5.29 7.65 3.24
N ARG A 45 5.42 8.73 2.46
CA ARG A 45 6.33 9.85 2.75
C ARG A 45 5.95 10.60 4.03
N SER A 46 4.72 10.41 4.53
CA SER A 46 4.27 10.72 5.88
C SER A 46 3.42 9.55 6.38
N LEU A 47 3.45 9.27 7.66
CA LEU A 47 2.54 8.34 8.32
C LEU A 47 1.34 9.04 8.96
N ASP A 48 1.12 10.32 8.67
CA ASP A 48 -0.06 11.05 9.13
C ASP A 48 -1.31 10.41 8.52
N PHE A 49 -2.16 9.89 9.38
CA PHE A 49 -3.39 9.19 9.03
C PHE A 49 -4.59 9.99 9.56
N ASP A 50 -5.53 10.29 8.68
CA ASP A 50 -6.78 10.93 9.05
C ASP A 50 -7.74 9.89 9.61
N PHE A 51 -7.85 9.81 10.92
CA PHE A 51 -8.74 8.89 11.62
C PHE A 51 -10.23 9.26 11.51
N SER A 52 -10.56 10.46 11.03
CA SER A 52 -11.95 10.85 10.81
C SER A 52 -12.60 10.10 9.62
N LEU A 53 -11.78 9.63 8.65
CA LEU A 53 -12.27 8.91 7.48
C LEU A 53 -12.86 7.53 7.84
N PRO A 54 -12.24 6.70 8.70
CA PRO A 54 -12.83 5.45 9.16
C PRO A 54 -13.74 5.59 10.36
N GLU A 55 -14.04 6.82 10.82
CA GLU A 55 -14.96 7.02 11.94
C GLU A 55 -16.40 6.64 11.56
N GLY A 56 -17.11 6.00 12.48
CA GLY A 56 -18.51 5.59 12.30
C GLY A 56 -18.72 4.24 11.64
N TYR A 57 -17.67 3.58 11.13
CA TYR A 57 -17.77 2.19 10.68
C TYR A 57 -17.84 1.23 11.88
N GLU A 58 -18.67 0.21 11.77
CA GLU A 58 -18.90 -0.79 12.83
C GLU A 58 -17.95 -1.99 12.73
N ASP A 59 -17.49 -2.29 11.50
CA ASP A 59 -16.63 -3.42 11.16
C ASP A 59 -15.55 -2.96 10.18
N ILE A 60 -14.28 -3.07 10.59
CA ILE A 60 -13.13 -2.70 9.79
C ILE A 60 -12.22 -3.90 9.54
N ARG A 61 -12.05 -4.25 8.26
CA ARG A 61 -11.01 -5.18 7.82
C ARG A 61 -9.78 -4.39 7.37
N VAL A 62 -8.63 -4.73 7.90
CA VAL A 62 -7.35 -4.17 7.47
C VAL A 62 -6.64 -5.15 6.54
N VAL A 63 -6.23 -4.68 5.37
CA VAL A 63 -5.40 -5.45 4.44
C VAL A 63 -4.13 -4.66 4.17
N GLY A 64 -2.99 -5.19 4.58
CA GLY A 64 -1.68 -4.63 4.26
C GLY A 64 -1.00 -5.44 3.15
N TRP A 65 -0.55 -4.78 2.10
CA TRP A 65 0.20 -5.41 1.03
C TRP A 65 1.63 -4.89 0.96
N SER A 66 2.62 -5.78 1.03
CA SER A 66 4.05 -5.44 0.92
C SER A 66 4.44 -4.39 1.98
N MET A 67 4.96 -3.20 1.61
CA MET A 67 5.25 -2.09 2.52
C MET A 67 4.02 -1.62 3.31
N GLY A 68 2.82 -1.79 2.77
CA GLY A 68 1.57 -1.47 3.46
C GLY A 68 1.36 -2.25 4.76
N VAL A 69 1.97 -3.44 4.91
CA VAL A 69 1.93 -4.18 6.19
C VAL A 69 2.66 -3.40 7.29
N TRP A 70 3.85 -2.89 6.99
CA TRP A 70 4.60 -2.04 7.91
C TRP A 70 3.83 -0.74 8.21
N ALA A 71 3.38 -0.02 7.19
CA ALA A 71 2.66 1.24 7.36
C ALA A 71 1.41 1.07 8.23
N ALA A 72 0.60 0.03 7.97
CA ALA A 72 -0.57 -0.30 8.79
C ALA A 72 -0.19 -0.56 10.25
N SER A 73 0.90 -1.30 10.50
CA SER A 73 1.36 -1.60 11.86
C SER A 73 1.80 -0.34 12.63
N GLN A 74 2.43 0.62 11.94
CA GLN A 74 2.86 1.88 12.57
C GLN A 74 1.66 2.77 12.93
N VAL A 75 0.65 2.81 12.06
CA VAL A 75 -0.51 3.71 12.20
C VAL A 75 -1.56 3.13 13.12
N LEU A 76 -1.92 1.86 12.92
CA LEU A 76 -3.09 1.26 13.57
C LEU A 76 -2.77 0.55 14.89
N GLY A 77 -1.50 0.33 15.22
CA GLY A 77 -1.09 -0.45 16.39
C GLY A 77 -1.59 0.07 17.74
N ARG A 78 -2.04 1.33 17.81
CA ARG A 78 -2.62 1.97 19.02
C ARG A 78 -3.98 2.62 18.74
N SER A 79 -4.62 2.29 17.61
CA SER A 79 -5.92 2.85 17.28
C SER A 79 -7.04 2.18 18.07
N CYS A 80 -8.13 2.92 18.31
CA CYS A 80 -9.36 2.39 18.88
C CYS A 80 -10.40 2.03 17.83
N LEU A 81 -10.01 1.89 16.56
CA LEU A 81 -10.91 1.50 15.49
C LEU A 81 -11.44 0.09 15.70
N PRO A 82 -12.70 -0.21 15.31
CA PRO A 82 -13.32 -1.54 15.44
C PRO A 82 -12.76 -2.53 14.41
N ILE A 83 -11.46 -2.82 14.51
CA ILE A 83 -10.78 -3.76 13.62
C ILE A 83 -11.15 -5.18 14.00
N THR A 84 -11.83 -5.89 13.09
CA THR A 84 -12.31 -7.27 13.28
C THR A 84 -11.39 -8.28 12.59
N GLU A 85 -10.68 -7.87 11.53
CA GLU A 85 -9.79 -8.74 10.78
C GLU A 85 -8.56 -7.97 10.28
N SER A 86 -7.41 -8.62 10.28
CA SER A 86 -6.18 -8.07 9.70
C SER A 86 -5.49 -9.13 8.84
N VAL A 87 -5.19 -8.77 7.59
CA VAL A 87 -4.55 -9.64 6.60
C VAL A 87 -3.26 -9.00 6.11
N ALA A 88 -2.15 -9.72 6.20
CA ALA A 88 -0.87 -9.32 5.64
C ALA A 88 -0.57 -10.12 4.36
N VAL A 89 -0.31 -9.42 3.27
CA VAL A 89 0.00 -10.01 1.96
C VAL A 89 1.41 -9.63 1.54
N ASN A 90 2.30 -10.62 1.40
CA ASN A 90 3.68 -10.44 0.93
C ASN A 90 4.42 -9.28 1.61
N GLY A 91 4.24 -9.11 2.90
CA GLY A 91 4.83 -8.03 3.67
C GLY A 91 5.19 -8.44 5.09
N THR A 92 5.95 -7.59 5.76
CA THR A 92 6.41 -7.76 7.13
C THR A 92 6.36 -6.42 7.86
N MET A 93 6.31 -6.44 9.20
CA MET A 93 6.39 -5.23 10.02
C MET A 93 7.81 -4.66 10.13
N THR A 94 8.81 -5.38 9.62
CA THR A 94 10.23 -4.96 9.56
C THR A 94 10.69 -5.03 8.10
N PRO A 95 10.33 -4.04 7.25
CA PRO A 95 10.54 -4.12 5.80
C PRO A 95 12.01 -4.18 5.39
N VAL A 96 12.91 -3.58 6.18
CA VAL A 96 14.37 -3.64 5.96
C VAL A 96 15.01 -4.39 7.11
N ASP A 97 15.37 -5.64 6.88
CA ASP A 97 15.95 -6.53 7.88
C ASP A 97 16.56 -7.75 7.18
N ASP A 98 17.79 -8.12 7.51
CA ASP A 98 18.52 -9.19 6.83
C ASP A 98 17.92 -10.60 7.03
N SER A 99 17.03 -10.77 8.00
CA SER A 99 16.40 -12.05 8.34
C SER A 99 14.88 -12.09 8.15
N ARG A 100 14.19 -10.96 8.29
CA ARG A 100 12.72 -10.89 8.33
C ARG A 100 12.12 -9.95 7.29
N GLY A 101 12.96 -9.25 6.53
CA GLY A 101 12.56 -8.27 5.54
C GLY A 101 13.40 -8.34 4.28
N ILE A 102 13.52 -7.22 3.60
CA ILE A 102 14.46 -7.03 2.50
C ILE A 102 15.85 -6.82 3.08
N PRO A 103 16.87 -7.64 2.70
CA PRO A 103 18.22 -7.45 3.17
C PRO A 103 18.75 -6.03 2.92
N ASN A 104 19.46 -5.47 3.91
CA ASN A 104 19.97 -4.11 3.86
C ASN A 104 20.72 -3.78 2.55
N ALA A 105 21.59 -4.69 2.10
CA ALA A 105 22.35 -4.50 0.86
C ALA A 105 21.45 -4.41 -0.40
N ILE A 106 20.36 -5.18 -0.44
CA ILE A 106 19.38 -5.15 -1.54
C ILE A 106 18.57 -3.85 -1.50
N TYR A 107 18.17 -3.44 -0.30
CA TYR A 107 17.42 -2.19 -0.10
C TYR A 107 18.23 -0.96 -0.53
N GLU A 108 19.46 -0.84 -0.04
CA GLU A 108 20.38 0.24 -0.44
C GLU A 108 20.67 0.23 -1.95
N GLY A 109 20.88 -0.97 -2.52
CA GLY A 109 21.08 -1.12 -3.96
C GLY A 109 19.87 -0.64 -4.76
N THR A 110 18.67 -0.93 -4.28
CA THR A 110 17.42 -0.45 -4.89
C THR A 110 17.34 1.09 -4.81
N LEU A 111 17.57 1.66 -3.64
CA LEU A 111 17.51 3.10 -3.41
C LEU A 111 18.53 3.88 -4.27
N LYS A 112 19.77 3.37 -4.36
CA LYS A 112 20.84 3.98 -5.16
C LYS A 112 20.58 3.86 -6.67
N GLY A 113 20.01 2.73 -7.11
CA GLY A 113 19.80 2.41 -8.51
C GLY A 113 18.43 2.81 -9.06
N LEU A 114 17.56 3.44 -8.24
CA LEU A 114 16.19 3.74 -8.63
C LEU A 114 16.14 4.85 -9.70
N ASN A 115 15.52 4.51 -10.82
CA ASN A 115 15.18 5.37 -11.94
C ASN A 115 13.99 4.76 -12.70
N ASP A 116 13.45 5.44 -13.71
CA ASP A 116 12.27 4.98 -14.45
C ASP A 116 12.43 3.58 -15.04
N VAL A 117 13.63 3.23 -15.51
CA VAL A 117 13.90 1.90 -16.10
C VAL A 117 13.86 0.81 -15.01
N THR A 118 14.49 1.05 -13.87
CA THR A 118 14.54 0.08 -12.77
C THR A 118 13.18 -0.04 -12.07
N LEU A 119 12.42 1.05 -11.97
CA LEU A 119 11.04 1.03 -11.47
C LEU A 119 10.13 0.18 -12.38
N ARG A 120 10.22 0.33 -13.71
CA ARG A 120 9.49 -0.52 -14.65
C ARG A 120 9.89 -2.00 -14.54
N ARG A 121 11.16 -2.30 -14.31
CA ARG A 121 11.64 -3.67 -14.06
C ARG A 121 11.08 -4.24 -12.74
N PHE A 122 10.93 -3.40 -11.73
CA PHE A 122 10.26 -3.78 -10.49
C PHE A 122 8.81 -4.18 -10.74
N PHE A 123 8.01 -3.36 -11.44
CA PHE A 123 6.61 -3.68 -11.78
C PHE A 123 6.51 -4.98 -12.59
N ARG A 124 7.43 -5.20 -13.54
CA ARG A 124 7.47 -6.45 -14.30
C ARG A 124 7.69 -7.69 -13.41
N ARG A 125 8.58 -7.60 -12.44
CA ARG A 125 8.81 -8.69 -11.48
C ARG A 125 7.61 -8.89 -10.55
N MET A 126 7.00 -7.81 -10.10
CA MET A 126 5.81 -7.83 -9.26
C MET A 126 4.64 -8.54 -9.93
N CYS A 127 4.39 -8.27 -11.21
CA CYS A 127 3.29 -8.89 -11.96
C CYS A 127 3.53 -10.36 -12.32
N GLY A 128 4.77 -10.82 -12.38
CA GLY A 128 5.13 -12.22 -12.62
C GLY A 128 4.89 -12.76 -14.03
N SER A 129 4.06 -12.10 -14.85
CA SER A 129 3.80 -12.48 -16.26
C SER A 129 3.61 -11.25 -17.15
N ALA A 130 3.79 -11.43 -18.47
CA ALA A 130 3.60 -10.35 -19.43
C ALA A 130 2.13 -9.90 -19.50
N VAL A 131 1.19 -10.82 -19.43
CA VAL A 131 -0.26 -10.53 -19.48
C VAL A 131 -0.69 -9.69 -18.28
N LEU A 132 -0.25 -10.07 -17.07
CA LEU A 132 -0.55 -9.31 -15.85
C LEU A 132 0.15 -7.94 -15.84
N LEU A 133 1.35 -7.85 -16.43
CA LEU A 133 2.02 -6.56 -16.60
C LEU A 133 1.27 -5.65 -17.56
N GLU A 134 0.81 -6.13 -18.70
CA GLU A 134 0.05 -5.34 -19.67
C GLU A 134 -1.24 -4.81 -19.01
N ASP A 135 -1.97 -5.66 -18.31
CA ASP A 135 -3.17 -5.25 -17.57
C ASP A 135 -2.84 -4.21 -16.49
N PHE A 136 -1.80 -4.43 -15.68
CA PHE A 136 -1.35 -3.46 -14.67
C PHE A 136 -0.95 -2.12 -15.28
N LEU A 137 -0.26 -2.11 -16.43
CA LEU A 137 0.18 -0.88 -17.09
C LEU A 137 -0.98 -0.01 -17.59
N THR A 138 -2.16 -0.59 -17.86
CA THR A 138 -3.36 0.19 -18.20
C THR A 138 -3.85 1.06 -17.04
N ARG A 139 -3.48 0.70 -15.82
CA ARG A 139 -3.87 1.36 -14.56
C ARG A 139 -2.66 1.66 -13.67
N SER A 140 -1.48 1.81 -14.28
CA SER A 140 -0.25 2.01 -13.54
C SER A 140 -0.32 3.25 -12.65
N PRO A 141 0.36 3.23 -11.49
CA PRO A 141 0.49 4.41 -10.64
C PRO A 141 1.04 5.61 -11.41
N GLY A 142 0.55 6.80 -11.08
CA GLY A 142 0.97 8.05 -11.71
C GLY A 142 2.03 8.81 -10.93
N ARG A 143 2.61 8.19 -9.89
CA ARG A 143 3.64 8.82 -9.07
C ARG A 143 4.98 8.87 -9.82
N SER A 144 5.69 9.97 -9.64
CA SER A 144 7.03 10.12 -10.22
C SER A 144 8.05 9.20 -9.53
N THR A 145 9.12 8.87 -10.22
CA THR A 145 10.21 8.08 -9.64
C THR A 145 10.84 8.77 -8.43
N ASP A 146 10.90 10.11 -8.41
CA ASP A 146 11.43 10.88 -7.29
C ASP A 146 10.53 10.73 -6.04
N GLU A 147 9.20 10.85 -6.20
CA GLU A 147 8.26 10.61 -5.08
C GLU A 147 8.36 9.19 -4.52
N VAL A 148 8.48 8.20 -5.41
CA VAL A 148 8.62 6.79 -5.03
C VAL A 148 9.96 6.53 -4.33
N LYS A 149 11.01 7.27 -4.72
CA LYS A 149 12.32 7.23 -4.07
C LYS A 149 12.29 7.86 -2.68
N GLU A 150 11.65 9.03 -2.55
CA GLU A 150 11.45 9.71 -1.26
C GLU A 150 10.73 8.82 -0.26
N GLU A 151 9.75 8.04 -0.71
CA GLU A 151 9.02 7.10 0.13
C GLU A 151 9.93 6.02 0.73
N LEU A 152 10.91 5.51 -0.03
CA LEU A 152 11.91 4.58 0.50
C LEU A 152 12.83 5.21 1.57
N LEU A 153 13.10 6.49 1.51
CA LEU A 153 13.99 7.16 2.46
C LEU A 153 13.41 7.27 3.88
N LEU A 154 12.12 6.97 4.07
CA LEU A 154 11.43 7.07 5.35
C LEU A 154 11.32 5.74 6.11
N ILE A 155 11.83 4.66 5.53
CA ILE A 155 11.91 3.34 6.15
C ILE A 155 13.30 3.11 6.72
#